data_29734eb4ea3378b8e213c52c046c7dd9
#
_entry.id   29734eb4ea3378b8e213c52c046c7dd9
#
_cell.length_a   1.000
_cell.length_b   1.000
_cell.length_c   1.000
_cell.angle_alpha   90.00
_cell.angle_beta   90.00
_cell.angle_gamma   90.00
#
_symmetry.space_group_name_H-M   'P 1'
#
loop_
_entity.id
_entity.type
_entity.pdbx_description
1 polymer ?
#
loop_
_entity_poly.entity_id
_entity_poly.type
_entity_poly.pdbx_seq_one_letter_code
_entity_poly.pdbx_strand_id
1 'polypeptide(L)'
;MKSKASKMDSLNKLPPYTVIVSEGIKTEPIYIRGLVNKINEKYKNISKEPHIVVYGTGRNTNGLIRFVDKMISDGKWKHYKKFWLMYDKDDFPTDNFDNTQFEAEARKDPAMAVAWPNESIELWFLLYFEDYRANNGRKQYIEKLNKYFDYSKTREDLFDVLSEKGSLEDAKKRARKMYQEFLDAKISSMSAMVPATRVFELVEELEGYLNN
;
A
#
# COMPACT_ATOMS: atom_id res chain seq x y z
N MET A 1 -3.19 35.16 -15.37
CA MET A 1 -3.01 33.94 -16.20
C MET A 1 -1.63 33.38 -15.93
N LYS A 2 -1.53 32.12 -15.42
CA LYS A 2 -0.22 31.46 -15.27
C LYS A 2 0.38 31.21 -16.66
N SER A 3 1.68 31.44 -16.85
CA SER A 3 2.37 31.27 -18.13
C SER A 3 2.31 29.79 -18.58
N LYS A 4 2.45 29.55 -19.91
CA LYS A 4 2.50 28.15 -20.47
C LYS A 4 3.59 27.30 -19.83
N ALA A 5 4.75 27.87 -19.47
CA ALA A 5 5.85 27.19 -18.79
C ALA A 5 5.44 26.73 -17.38
N SER A 6 4.79 27.58 -16.57
CA SER A 6 4.31 27.24 -15.22
C SER A 6 3.23 26.13 -15.23
N LYS A 7 2.46 26.02 -16.31
CA LYS A 7 1.46 24.95 -16.47
C LYS A 7 2.12 23.63 -16.89
N MET A 8 3.19 23.67 -17.68
CA MET A 8 3.97 22.48 -18.08
C MET A 8 4.77 21.92 -16.89
N ASP A 9 5.37 22.78 -16.06
CA ASP A 9 6.06 22.35 -14.83
C ASP A 9 5.11 21.71 -13.81
N SER A 10 3.86 22.21 -13.72
CA SER A 10 2.85 21.61 -12.84
C SER A 10 2.33 20.27 -13.35
N LEU A 11 2.27 20.05 -14.67
CA LEU A 11 1.88 18.78 -15.29
C LEU A 11 2.95 17.69 -15.08
N ASN A 12 4.23 18.05 -15.08
CA ASN A 12 5.34 17.12 -14.81
C ASN A 12 5.41 16.66 -13.34
N LYS A 13 4.63 17.28 -12.44
CA LYS A 13 4.55 16.94 -11.02
C LYS A 13 3.31 16.12 -10.66
N LEU A 14 2.43 15.87 -11.63
CA LEU A 14 1.24 15.05 -11.39
C LEU A 14 1.63 13.60 -11.13
N PRO A 15 0.97 12.94 -10.15
CA PRO A 15 1.12 11.49 -10.01
C PRO A 15 0.75 10.77 -11.31
N PRO A 16 1.42 9.67 -11.66
CA PRO A 16 0.96 8.84 -12.77
C PRO A 16 -0.43 8.27 -12.46
N TYR A 17 -1.22 8.01 -13.50
CA TYR A 17 -2.47 7.29 -13.32
C TYR A 17 -2.21 5.91 -12.71
N THR A 18 -2.59 5.75 -11.45
CA THR A 18 -2.26 4.59 -10.62
C THR A 18 -3.52 3.97 -10.03
N VAL A 19 -3.62 2.64 -10.05
CA VAL A 19 -4.63 1.89 -9.31
C VAL A 19 -3.94 1.13 -8.18
N ILE A 20 -4.47 1.29 -6.97
CA ILE A 20 -4.08 0.48 -5.81
C ILE A 20 -5.19 -0.56 -5.61
N VAL A 21 -4.86 -1.82 -5.78
CA VAL A 21 -5.81 -2.94 -5.70
C VAL A 21 -5.48 -3.74 -4.45
N SER A 22 -6.43 -3.84 -3.52
CA SER A 22 -6.23 -4.63 -2.31
C SER A 22 -7.04 -5.93 -2.33
N GLU A 23 -6.51 -6.93 -1.65
CA GLU A 23 -7.20 -8.17 -1.35
C GLU A 23 -8.42 -7.90 -0.46
N GLY A 24 -8.21 -7.19 0.66
CA GLY A 24 -9.29 -6.77 1.56
C GLY A 24 -10.20 -5.73 0.93
N ILE A 25 -11.46 -5.74 1.36
CA ILE A 25 -12.48 -4.78 0.89
C ILE A 25 -12.70 -3.60 1.85
N LYS A 26 -12.10 -3.65 3.03
CA LYS A 26 -12.32 -2.66 4.11
C LYS A 26 -11.02 -2.05 4.62
N THR A 27 -10.26 -2.76 5.44
CA THR A 27 -9.16 -2.21 6.25
C THR A 27 -8.09 -1.52 5.41
N GLU A 28 -7.50 -2.24 4.42
CA GLU A 28 -6.45 -1.72 3.56
C GLU A 28 -6.95 -0.57 2.68
N PRO A 29 -8.13 -0.70 1.99
CA PRO A 29 -8.66 0.42 1.21
C PRO A 29 -8.99 1.64 2.06
N ILE A 30 -9.54 1.48 3.26
CA ILE A 30 -9.84 2.60 4.17
C ILE A 30 -8.56 3.34 4.53
N TYR A 31 -7.54 2.61 4.99
CA TYR A 31 -6.27 3.19 5.36
C TYR A 31 -5.61 3.96 4.21
N ILE A 32 -5.47 3.32 3.05
CA ILE A 32 -4.81 3.95 1.89
C ILE A 32 -5.62 5.12 1.33
N ARG A 33 -6.95 5.06 1.35
CA ARG A 33 -7.79 6.19 0.91
C ARG A 33 -7.56 7.44 1.75
N GLY A 34 -7.24 7.32 3.03
CA GLY A 34 -6.89 8.47 3.87
C GLY A 34 -5.73 9.29 3.27
N LEU A 35 -4.68 8.62 2.79
CA LEU A 35 -3.54 9.26 2.13
C LEU A 35 -3.86 9.70 0.69
N VAL A 36 -4.49 8.83 -0.10
CA VAL A 36 -4.84 9.09 -1.51
C VAL A 36 -5.80 10.26 -1.65
N ASN A 37 -6.77 10.42 -0.75
CA ASN A 37 -7.70 11.55 -0.78
C ASN A 37 -6.96 12.88 -0.59
N LYS A 38 -5.96 12.95 0.29
CA LYS A 38 -5.11 14.14 0.45
C LYS A 38 -4.34 14.48 -0.84
N ILE A 39 -3.84 13.47 -1.55
CA ILE A 39 -3.17 13.65 -2.84
C ILE A 39 -4.15 14.15 -3.91
N ASN A 40 -5.27 13.47 -4.09
CA ASN A 40 -6.27 13.85 -5.09
C ASN A 40 -6.82 15.26 -4.83
N GLU A 41 -7.03 15.64 -3.57
CA GLU A 41 -7.44 16.99 -3.19
C GLU A 41 -6.38 18.04 -3.56
N LYS A 42 -5.09 17.76 -3.35
CA LYS A 42 -3.99 18.65 -3.76
C LYS A 42 -4.02 18.93 -5.27
N TYR A 43 -4.34 17.94 -6.08
CA TYR A 43 -4.29 18.02 -7.54
C TYR A 43 -5.64 18.28 -8.22
N LYS A 44 -6.75 18.41 -7.48
CA LYS A 44 -8.11 18.56 -8.03
C LYS A 44 -8.31 19.71 -9.01
N ASN A 45 -7.54 20.80 -8.86
CA ASN A 45 -7.62 21.97 -9.75
C ASN A 45 -6.80 21.81 -11.04
N ILE A 46 -5.99 20.74 -11.14
CA ILE A 46 -5.11 20.48 -12.27
C ILE A 46 -5.68 19.36 -13.14
N SER A 47 -6.24 18.35 -12.50
CA SER A 47 -6.88 17.21 -13.16
C SER A 47 -8.37 17.11 -12.82
N LYS A 48 -9.20 16.82 -13.83
CA LYS A 48 -10.64 16.60 -13.64
C LYS A 48 -10.95 15.25 -13.00
N GLU A 49 -10.07 14.27 -13.18
CA GLU A 49 -10.23 12.91 -12.66
C GLU A 49 -9.14 12.60 -11.64
N PRO A 50 -9.44 11.79 -10.62
CA PRO A 50 -8.44 11.32 -9.69
C PRO A 50 -7.32 10.57 -10.41
N HIS A 51 -6.06 10.95 -10.16
CA HIS A 51 -4.92 10.22 -10.71
C HIS A 51 -4.66 8.90 -10.00
N ILE A 52 -5.05 8.81 -8.73
CA ILE A 52 -4.86 7.60 -7.93
C ILE A 52 -6.20 7.12 -7.41
N VAL A 53 -6.52 5.85 -7.66
CA VAL A 53 -7.75 5.21 -7.18
C VAL A 53 -7.44 3.96 -6.38
N VAL A 54 -8.30 3.66 -5.40
CA VAL A 54 -8.13 2.52 -4.49
C VAL A 54 -9.32 1.57 -4.62
N TYR A 55 -9.04 0.31 -4.91
CA TYR A 55 -10.03 -0.72 -5.17
C TYR A 55 -9.83 -1.96 -4.28
N GLY A 56 -10.78 -2.23 -3.38
CA GLY A 56 -10.83 -3.47 -2.60
C GLY A 56 -11.60 -4.56 -3.35
N THR A 57 -11.04 -5.76 -3.45
CA THR A 57 -11.58 -6.80 -4.34
C THR A 57 -12.27 -7.95 -3.63
N GLY A 58 -11.87 -8.30 -2.41
CA GLY A 58 -12.26 -9.55 -1.75
C GLY A 58 -11.69 -10.80 -2.44
N ARG A 59 -10.65 -10.65 -3.28
CA ARG A 59 -10.01 -11.75 -4.02
C ARG A 59 -8.73 -12.16 -3.32
N ASN A 60 -8.40 -13.44 -3.44
CA ASN A 60 -7.12 -13.95 -2.95
C ASN A 60 -5.93 -13.41 -3.78
N THR A 61 -4.75 -13.56 -3.26
CA THR A 61 -3.47 -13.05 -3.78
C THR A 61 -3.29 -13.28 -5.29
N ASN A 62 -3.40 -14.54 -5.76
CA ASN A 62 -3.28 -14.86 -7.20
C ASN A 62 -4.41 -14.30 -8.06
N GLY A 63 -5.55 -13.98 -7.46
CA GLY A 63 -6.69 -13.38 -8.13
C GLY A 63 -6.51 -11.91 -8.46
N LEU A 64 -5.57 -11.20 -7.79
CA LEU A 64 -5.37 -9.77 -7.97
C LEU A 64 -4.81 -9.44 -9.35
N ILE A 65 -3.76 -10.12 -9.79
CA ILE A 65 -3.15 -9.89 -11.11
C ILE A 65 -4.18 -10.17 -12.21
N ARG A 66 -4.86 -11.31 -12.14
CA ARG A 66 -5.92 -11.67 -13.11
C ARG A 66 -7.07 -10.66 -13.12
N PHE A 67 -7.39 -10.10 -11.95
CA PHE A 67 -8.40 -9.05 -11.86
C PHE A 67 -7.95 -7.77 -12.56
N VAL A 68 -6.71 -7.33 -12.35
CA VAL A 68 -6.14 -6.16 -13.05
C VAL A 68 -6.17 -6.40 -14.57
N ASP A 69 -5.68 -7.55 -15.03
CA ASP A 69 -5.66 -7.90 -16.46
C ASP A 69 -7.06 -7.84 -17.08
N LYS A 70 -8.05 -8.39 -16.37
CA LYS A 70 -9.45 -8.32 -16.78
C LYS A 70 -9.95 -6.88 -16.88
N MET A 71 -9.67 -6.03 -15.90
CA MET A 71 -10.11 -4.63 -15.89
C MET A 71 -9.46 -3.81 -17.02
N ILE A 72 -8.22 -4.14 -17.37
CA ILE A 72 -7.53 -3.54 -18.52
C ILE A 72 -8.16 -4.02 -19.84
N SER A 73 -8.36 -5.33 -20.00
CA SER A 73 -8.96 -5.92 -21.21
C SER A 73 -10.39 -5.47 -21.43
N ASP A 74 -11.17 -5.28 -20.37
CA ASP A 74 -12.52 -4.72 -20.41
C ASP A 74 -12.54 -3.20 -20.73
N GLY A 75 -11.37 -2.57 -20.89
CA GLY A 75 -11.19 -1.15 -21.21
C GLY A 75 -11.35 -0.20 -20.04
N LYS A 76 -11.74 -0.69 -18.85
CA LYS A 76 -12.01 0.15 -17.67
C LYS A 76 -10.75 0.83 -17.12
N TRP A 77 -9.61 0.15 -17.18
CA TRP A 77 -8.32 0.63 -16.66
C TRP A 77 -7.26 0.84 -17.74
N LYS A 78 -7.65 0.98 -18.99
CA LYS A 78 -6.73 1.09 -20.14
C LYS A 78 -5.78 2.30 -20.06
N HIS A 79 -6.18 3.38 -19.39
CA HIS A 79 -5.36 4.60 -19.27
C HIS A 79 -4.44 4.59 -18.05
N TYR A 80 -4.61 3.66 -17.09
CA TYR A 80 -3.72 3.53 -15.95
C TYR A 80 -2.41 2.87 -16.36
N LYS A 81 -1.30 3.38 -15.82
CA LYS A 81 0.06 2.97 -16.18
C LYS A 81 0.80 2.26 -15.06
N LYS A 82 0.26 2.35 -13.85
CA LYS A 82 0.85 1.74 -12.67
C LYS A 82 -0.21 1.10 -11.79
N PHE A 83 0.15 -0.06 -11.24
CA PHE A 83 -0.70 -0.81 -10.33
C PHE A 83 0.10 -1.20 -9.08
N TRP A 84 -0.48 -0.95 -7.92
CA TRP A 84 -0.02 -1.51 -6.66
C TRP A 84 -0.96 -2.62 -6.21
N LEU A 85 -0.42 -3.76 -5.84
CA LEU A 85 -1.18 -4.88 -5.29
C LEU A 85 -0.91 -4.98 -3.80
N MET A 86 -1.96 -4.87 -2.98
CA MET A 86 -1.89 -5.02 -1.53
C MET A 86 -2.55 -6.34 -1.12
N TYR A 87 -1.83 -7.18 -0.42
CA TYR A 87 -2.32 -8.47 0.06
C TYR A 87 -1.56 -8.94 1.29
N ASP A 88 -2.27 -9.57 2.21
CA ASP A 88 -1.71 -10.16 3.42
C ASP A 88 -1.14 -11.55 3.13
N LYS A 89 -0.17 -12.01 3.93
CA LYS A 89 0.31 -13.40 3.83
C LYS A 89 -0.74 -14.36 4.39
N ASP A 90 -1.34 -14.02 5.53
CA ASP A 90 -2.34 -14.87 6.21
C ASP A 90 -1.98 -16.38 6.15
N ASP A 91 -3.01 -17.23 6.06
CA ASP A 91 -2.89 -18.69 5.91
C ASP A 91 -2.71 -19.16 4.45
N PHE A 92 -2.46 -18.22 3.51
CA PHE A 92 -2.29 -18.59 2.10
C PHE A 92 -1.02 -19.41 1.87
N PRO A 93 -1.06 -20.35 0.89
CA PRO A 93 0.12 -21.10 0.50
C PRO A 93 1.30 -20.18 0.19
N THR A 94 2.47 -20.53 0.68
CA THR A 94 3.72 -19.78 0.52
C THR A 94 4.02 -19.46 -0.95
N ASP A 95 3.89 -20.46 -1.82
CA ASP A 95 4.17 -20.31 -3.25
C ASP A 95 3.28 -19.27 -3.91
N ASN A 96 2.01 -19.16 -3.51
CA ASN A 96 1.10 -18.17 -4.07
C ASN A 96 1.51 -16.74 -3.68
N PHE A 97 1.96 -16.57 -2.44
CA PHE A 97 2.41 -15.27 -1.94
C PHE A 97 3.68 -14.81 -2.68
N ASP A 98 4.71 -15.64 -2.71
CA ASP A 98 6.00 -15.31 -3.33
C ASP A 98 5.86 -15.16 -4.86
N ASN A 99 5.17 -16.08 -5.53
CA ASN A 99 4.99 -16.05 -6.99
C ASN A 99 4.21 -14.83 -7.46
N THR A 100 3.22 -14.35 -6.68
CA THR A 100 2.48 -13.13 -7.04
C THR A 100 3.39 -11.91 -7.06
N GLN A 101 4.33 -11.79 -6.14
CA GLN A 101 5.31 -10.71 -6.19
C GLN A 101 6.19 -10.81 -7.44
N PHE A 102 6.77 -11.98 -7.71
CA PHE A 102 7.64 -12.17 -8.88
C PHE A 102 6.90 -11.87 -10.19
N GLU A 103 5.66 -12.34 -10.32
CA GLU A 103 4.84 -12.07 -11.51
C GLU A 103 4.51 -10.58 -11.64
N ALA A 104 4.13 -9.91 -10.56
CA ALA A 104 3.82 -8.49 -10.57
C ALA A 104 5.05 -7.65 -10.93
N GLU A 105 6.17 -7.84 -10.26
CA GLU A 105 7.38 -7.03 -10.45
C GLU A 105 8.09 -7.28 -11.79
N ALA A 106 7.82 -8.42 -12.44
CA ALA A 106 8.28 -8.68 -13.82
C ALA A 106 7.58 -7.80 -14.86
N ARG A 107 6.38 -7.25 -14.55
CA ARG A 107 5.58 -6.43 -15.47
C ARG A 107 6.07 -5.00 -15.50
N LYS A 108 6.27 -4.45 -16.70
CA LYS A 108 6.78 -3.08 -16.90
C LYS A 108 5.78 -2.16 -17.61
N ASP A 109 4.87 -2.69 -18.40
CA ASP A 109 3.81 -1.93 -19.09
C ASP A 109 2.52 -2.75 -19.14
N PRO A 110 1.52 -2.42 -18.30
CA PRO A 110 1.63 -1.46 -17.20
C PRO A 110 2.55 -1.97 -16.07
N ALA A 111 3.23 -1.04 -15.40
CA ALA A 111 4.10 -1.39 -14.27
C ALA A 111 3.28 -1.88 -13.09
N MET A 112 3.74 -2.97 -12.45
CA MET A 112 3.11 -3.46 -11.23
C MET A 112 4.14 -3.51 -10.10
N ALA A 113 3.68 -3.21 -8.88
CA ALA A 113 4.43 -3.32 -7.64
C ALA A 113 3.56 -3.93 -6.56
N VAL A 114 4.17 -4.38 -5.48
CA VAL A 114 3.46 -5.05 -4.39
C VAL A 114 3.71 -4.37 -3.06
N ALA A 115 2.69 -4.35 -2.21
CA ALA A 115 2.74 -3.86 -0.85
C ALA A 115 2.11 -4.91 0.06
N TRP A 116 2.93 -5.72 0.69
CA TRP A 116 2.45 -6.79 1.57
C TRP A 116 2.95 -6.61 3.00
N PRO A 117 2.14 -6.91 4.00
CA PRO A 117 2.55 -7.25 5.35
C PRO A 117 2.59 -8.78 5.51
N ASN A 118 3.55 -9.28 6.28
CA ASN A 118 3.60 -10.65 6.72
C ASN A 118 3.58 -10.66 8.25
N GLU A 119 2.50 -10.99 8.87
CA GLU A 119 1.35 -11.79 8.41
C GLU A 119 0.17 -10.91 7.90
N SER A 120 -0.12 -9.77 8.52
CA SER A 120 -1.31 -8.97 8.26
C SER A 120 -1.06 -7.46 8.37
N ILE A 121 -1.97 -6.66 7.80
CA ILE A 121 -1.84 -5.20 7.75
C ILE A 121 -1.77 -4.55 9.14
N GLU A 122 -2.28 -5.20 10.18
CA GLU A 122 -2.20 -4.71 11.54
C GLU A 122 -0.76 -4.62 12.06
N LEU A 123 0.18 -5.42 11.52
CA LEU A 123 1.60 -5.24 11.78
C LEU A 123 2.06 -3.83 11.36
N TRP A 124 1.71 -3.40 10.15
CA TRP A 124 2.05 -2.06 9.65
C TRP A 124 1.49 -0.96 10.56
N PHE A 125 0.24 -1.10 11.02
CA PHE A 125 -0.37 -0.12 11.93
C PHE A 125 0.32 -0.07 13.29
N LEU A 126 0.77 -1.23 13.80
CA LEU A 126 1.48 -1.30 15.08
C LEU A 126 2.84 -0.60 15.01
N LEU A 127 3.50 -0.61 13.86
CA LEU A 127 4.77 0.08 13.66
C LEU A 127 4.69 1.61 13.78
N TYR A 128 3.51 2.21 13.75
CA TYR A 128 3.31 3.63 14.09
C TYR A 128 3.66 3.94 15.55
N PHE A 129 3.52 2.95 16.43
CA PHE A 129 3.63 3.12 17.88
C PHE A 129 4.90 2.49 18.46
N GLU A 130 5.25 1.29 18.02
CA GLU A 130 6.37 0.53 18.60
C GLU A 130 7.17 -0.25 17.54
N ASP A 131 8.46 -0.53 17.81
CA ASP A 131 9.28 -1.45 17.01
C ASP A 131 8.95 -2.89 17.40
N TYR A 132 7.94 -3.44 16.73
CA TYR A 132 7.41 -4.76 17.06
C TYR A 132 8.04 -5.85 16.20
N ARG A 133 8.74 -6.80 16.85
CA ARG A 133 9.55 -7.84 16.18
C ARG A 133 9.05 -9.27 16.40
N ALA A 134 7.99 -9.46 17.20
CA ALA A 134 7.49 -10.78 17.49
C ALA A 134 6.50 -11.25 16.42
N ASN A 135 6.63 -12.52 16.01
CA ASN A 135 5.68 -13.17 15.13
C ASN A 135 4.58 -13.84 15.98
N ASN A 136 3.62 -13.03 16.43
CA ASN A 136 2.53 -13.48 17.31
C ASN A 136 1.16 -13.51 16.61
N GLY A 137 1.13 -13.18 15.31
CA GLY A 137 -0.07 -13.20 14.49
C GLY A 137 -1.04 -12.05 14.71
N ARG A 138 -1.99 -11.92 13.80
CA ARG A 138 -2.98 -10.83 13.71
C ARG A 138 -3.69 -10.53 15.04
N LYS A 139 -4.09 -11.57 15.79
CA LYS A 139 -4.82 -11.36 17.05
C LYS A 139 -4.01 -10.53 18.04
N GLN A 140 -2.73 -10.83 18.19
CA GLN A 140 -1.84 -10.09 19.09
C GLN A 140 -1.58 -8.66 18.60
N TYR A 141 -1.49 -8.44 17.30
CA TYR A 141 -1.36 -7.08 16.75
C TYR A 141 -2.59 -6.24 17.10
N ILE A 142 -3.80 -6.79 16.96
CA ILE A 142 -5.07 -6.12 17.32
C ILE A 142 -5.12 -5.83 18.82
N GLU A 143 -4.77 -6.79 19.68
CA GLU A 143 -4.74 -6.59 21.13
C GLU A 143 -3.78 -5.46 21.54
N LYS A 144 -2.64 -5.35 20.84
CA LYS A 144 -1.69 -4.25 21.08
C LYS A 144 -2.20 -2.91 20.55
N LEU A 145 -2.76 -2.86 19.34
CA LEU A 145 -3.35 -1.65 18.77
C LEU A 145 -4.42 -1.06 19.69
N ASN A 146 -5.24 -1.91 20.31
CA ASN A 146 -6.27 -1.49 21.26
C ASN A 146 -5.73 -0.85 22.56
N LYS A 147 -4.41 -0.90 22.81
CA LYS A 147 -3.77 -0.14 23.90
C LYS A 147 -3.52 1.33 23.51
N TYR A 148 -3.47 1.63 22.23
CA TYR A 148 -3.21 2.97 21.72
C TYR A 148 -4.47 3.69 21.29
N PHE A 149 -5.43 2.95 20.69
CA PHE A 149 -6.73 3.48 20.28
C PHE A 149 -7.73 2.34 20.10
N ASP A 150 -9.02 2.66 20.05
CA ASP A 150 -10.09 1.70 19.75
C ASP A 150 -10.03 1.29 18.28
N TYR A 151 -9.32 0.17 18.02
CA TYR A 151 -9.10 -0.33 16.66
C TYR A 151 -10.31 -1.10 16.14
N SER A 152 -10.72 -0.76 14.92
CA SER A 152 -11.72 -1.50 14.17
C SER A 152 -11.29 -1.60 12.69
N LYS A 153 -11.50 -2.77 12.07
CA LYS A 153 -11.25 -3.01 10.63
C LYS A 153 -12.09 -2.12 9.70
N THR A 154 -13.13 -1.51 10.21
CA THR A 154 -14.07 -0.65 9.46
C THR A 154 -13.98 0.81 9.88
N ARG A 155 -12.96 1.17 10.64
CA ARG A 155 -12.76 2.53 11.11
C ARG A 155 -12.38 3.47 9.96
N GLU A 156 -13.30 4.36 9.58
CA GLU A 156 -13.15 5.21 8.38
C GLU A 156 -12.03 6.27 8.52
N ASP A 157 -11.76 6.75 9.73
CA ASP A 157 -10.70 7.71 10.04
C ASP A 157 -9.36 7.04 10.42
N LEU A 158 -9.17 5.76 10.04
CA LEU A 158 -8.02 4.95 10.48
C LEU A 158 -6.67 5.60 10.18
N PHE A 159 -6.47 6.15 8.97
CA PHE A 159 -5.23 6.82 8.61
C PHE A 159 -4.96 8.05 9.48
N ASP A 160 -5.99 8.86 9.73
CA ASP A 160 -5.87 10.09 10.51
C ASP A 160 -5.57 9.77 11.99
N VAL A 161 -6.25 8.79 12.59
CA VAL A 161 -5.99 8.35 13.96
C VAL A 161 -4.57 7.78 14.13
N LEU A 162 -4.10 6.96 13.17
CA LEU A 162 -2.72 6.45 13.19
C LEU A 162 -1.70 7.58 13.09
N SER A 163 -1.96 8.56 12.23
CA SER A 163 -1.06 9.71 12.03
C SER A 163 -1.08 10.70 13.21
N GLU A 164 -2.22 10.84 13.89
CA GLU A 164 -2.36 11.73 15.04
C GLU A 164 -1.75 11.14 16.32
N LYS A 165 -1.97 9.85 16.56
CA LYS A 165 -1.57 9.17 17.80
C LYS A 165 -0.23 8.46 17.73
N GLY A 166 0.25 8.14 16.54
CA GLY A 166 1.52 7.49 16.25
C GLY A 166 2.39 8.32 15.33
N SER A 167 3.40 7.69 14.73
CA SER A 167 4.35 8.35 13.83
C SER A 167 4.48 7.56 12.52
N LEU A 168 4.03 8.15 11.41
CA LEU A 168 4.22 7.56 10.08
C LEU A 168 5.70 7.43 9.71
N GLU A 169 6.52 8.44 10.06
CA GLU A 169 7.96 8.41 9.82
C GLU A 169 8.64 7.26 10.58
N ASP A 170 8.24 7.03 11.83
CA ASP A 170 8.76 5.89 12.60
C ASP A 170 8.28 4.56 12.04
N ALA A 171 7.02 4.47 11.59
CA ALA A 171 6.50 3.27 10.95
C ALA A 171 7.32 2.89 9.70
N LYS A 172 7.58 3.85 8.80
CA LYS A 172 8.43 3.65 7.61
C LYS A 172 9.84 3.20 7.98
N LYS A 173 10.47 3.89 8.94
CA LYS A 173 11.82 3.59 9.39
C LYS A 173 11.92 2.19 10.00
N ARG A 174 10.97 1.81 10.87
CA ARG A 174 10.90 0.49 11.51
C ARG A 174 10.67 -0.62 10.48
N ALA A 175 9.71 -0.43 9.57
CA ALA A 175 9.40 -1.39 8.51
C ALA A 175 10.59 -1.59 7.56
N ARG A 176 11.22 -0.51 7.10
CA ARG A 176 12.41 -0.56 6.23
C ARG A 176 13.55 -1.31 6.92
N LYS A 177 13.83 -1.00 8.17
CA LYS A 177 14.89 -1.67 8.96
C LYS A 177 14.59 -3.16 9.08
N MET A 178 13.35 -3.51 9.42
CA MET A 178 12.89 -4.90 9.53
C MET A 178 13.07 -5.67 8.22
N TYR A 179 12.67 -5.09 7.10
CA TYR A 179 12.81 -5.71 5.79
C TYR A 179 14.29 -5.85 5.38
N GLN A 180 15.12 -4.82 5.64
CA GLN A 180 16.55 -4.85 5.33
C GLN A 180 17.32 -5.92 6.11
N GLU A 181 16.97 -6.16 7.37
CA GLU A 181 17.58 -7.22 8.18
C GLU A 181 17.39 -8.62 7.57
N PHE A 182 16.24 -8.89 6.94
CA PHE A 182 16.02 -10.14 6.20
C PHE A 182 16.85 -10.20 4.92
N LEU A 183 16.97 -9.10 4.18
CA LEU A 183 17.82 -9.04 2.99
C LEU A 183 19.29 -9.25 3.33
N ASP A 184 19.79 -8.64 4.40
CA ASP A 184 21.16 -8.79 4.87
C ASP A 184 21.46 -10.24 5.32
N ALA A 185 20.45 -10.91 5.87
CA ALA A 185 20.48 -12.34 6.18
C ALA A 185 20.34 -13.25 4.95
N LYS A 186 20.25 -12.67 3.74
CA LYS A 186 20.06 -13.38 2.45
C LYS A 186 18.80 -14.23 2.37
N ILE A 187 17.74 -13.82 3.10
CA ILE A 187 16.43 -14.43 2.99
C ILE A 187 15.74 -13.78 1.80
N SER A 188 15.48 -14.56 0.75
CA SER A 188 14.89 -14.07 -0.52
C SER A 188 13.41 -14.42 -0.67
N SER A 189 12.91 -15.41 0.07
CA SER A 189 11.48 -15.74 0.08
C SER A 189 10.74 -14.77 0.99
N MET A 190 9.80 -14.02 0.45
CA MET A 190 9.02 -13.01 1.18
C MET A 190 8.16 -13.64 2.26
N SER A 191 7.64 -14.83 1.99
CA SER A 191 6.87 -15.63 2.95
C SER A 191 7.70 -16.09 4.17
N ALA A 192 9.04 -16.16 4.04
CA ALA A 192 9.95 -16.44 5.15
C ALA A 192 10.33 -15.18 5.96
N MET A 193 10.03 -13.98 5.45
CA MET A 193 10.28 -12.72 6.16
C MET A 193 9.15 -12.45 7.15
N VAL A 194 9.25 -12.99 8.36
CA VAL A 194 8.20 -12.91 9.39
C VAL A 194 8.81 -12.48 10.74
N PRO A 195 8.36 -11.39 11.34
CA PRO A 195 7.46 -10.39 10.78
C PRO A 195 8.18 -9.43 9.82
N ALA A 196 7.51 -9.02 8.75
CA ALA A 196 7.99 -7.99 7.84
C ALA A 196 6.84 -7.33 7.08
N THR A 197 7.09 -6.16 6.49
CA THR A 197 6.12 -5.50 5.62
C THR A 197 6.82 -4.63 4.58
N ARG A 198 6.25 -4.59 3.36
CA ARG A 198 6.64 -3.67 2.27
C ARG A 198 5.60 -2.57 2.04
N VAL A 199 4.63 -2.42 2.93
CA VAL A 199 3.64 -1.33 2.84
C VAL A 199 4.31 0.04 2.85
N PHE A 200 5.48 0.17 3.50
CA PHE A 200 6.24 1.41 3.52
C PHE A 200 6.63 1.91 2.13
N GLU A 201 6.91 1.04 1.16
CA GLU A 201 7.29 1.44 -0.20
C GLU A 201 6.13 2.14 -0.93
N LEU A 202 4.92 1.59 -0.82
CA LEU A 202 3.71 2.24 -1.35
C LEU A 202 3.47 3.58 -0.68
N VAL A 203 3.56 3.63 0.65
CA VAL A 203 3.31 4.86 1.40
C VAL A 203 4.32 5.95 1.07
N GLU A 204 5.61 5.62 0.96
CA GLU A 204 6.66 6.57 0.58
C GLU A 204 6.45 7.14 -0.82
N GLU A 205 6.05 6.31 -1.78
CA GLU A 205 5.71 6.79 -3.12
C GLU A 205 4.54 7.77 -3.07
N LEU A 206 3.48 7.42 -2.32
CA LEU A 206 2.31 8.29 -2.18
C LEU A 206 2.65 9.63 -1.49
N GLU A 207 3.45 9.59 -0.41
CA GLU A 207 3.91 10.81 0.25
C GLU A 207 4.79 11.68 -0.66
N GLY A 208 5.58 11.07 -1.54
CA GLY A 208 6.35 11.80 -2.54
C GLY A 208 5.47 12.73 -3.39
N TYR A 209 4.22 12.35 -3.67
CA TYR A 209 3.28 13.20 -4.39
C TYR A 209 2.68 14.33 -3.52
N LEU A 210 2.67 14.17 -2.20
CA LEU A 210 2.25 15.25 -1.30
C LEU A 210 3.34 16.29 -1.10
N ASN A 211 4.61 15.88 -1.09
CA ASN A 211 5.74 16.73 -0.76
C ASN A 211 6.32 17.48 -1.99
N ASN A 212 5.98 17.05 -3.21
CA ASN A 212 6.34 17.72 -4.46
C ASN A 212 5.32 18.81 -4.83
#